data_45152c42aa4774be4e07857fc5bb8149
#
_entry.id   45152c42aa4774be4e07857fc5bb8149
#
_cell.length_a   1.000
_cell.length_b   1.000
_cell.length_c   1.000
_cell.angle_alpha   90.00
_cell.angle_beta   90.00
_cell.angle_gamma   90.00
#
_symmetry.space_group_name_H-M   'P 1'
#
loop_
_entity.id
_entity.type
_entity.pdbx_description
1 polymer ?
#
loop_
_entity_poly.entity_id
_entity_poly.type
_entity_poly.pdbx_seq_one_letter_code
_entity_poly.pdbx_strand_id
1 'polypeptide(L)'
;MMTTRSCAEWCVERCQNAGQYARTALQAQLIAKRIELLSETVRKAQIVTLLVNPTNRYTDTETEILYGGARSLNLQLHVVRATSVAEFDAAFKEIKDLRTEALLVSADLFLHSQREKLVSLANSYALPTIYPWREYVTAGGLMSYGPSLIDASRLIGIYSGKILRGASPAELPVEQNTKVEFVINLKTAKAQGLAFSIPLLGRADEVIE
;
A
#
# COMPACT_ATOMS: atom_id res chain seq x y z
N MET A 1 -42.88 9.89 -16.89
CA MET A 1 -42.91 10.14 -15.43
C MET A 1 -41.48 10.17 -14.94
N MET A 2 -40.89 11.36 -14.82
CA MET A 2 -39.57 11.53 -14.23
C MET A 2 -39.71 11.54 -12.70
N THR A 3 -39.16 10.55 -12.04
CA THR A 3 -39.09 10.50 -10.58
C THR A 3 -38.16 11.61 -10.09
N THR A 4 -38.72 12.61 -9.41
CA THR A 4 -37.97 13.68 -8.72
C THR A 4 -37.17 13.06 -7.57
N ARG A 5 -35.92 12.73 -7.80
CA ARG A 5 -34.96 12.46 -6.70
C ARG A 5 -34.85 13.74 -5.85
N SER A 6 -34.92 13.59 -4.53
CA SER A 6 -34.79 14.74 -3.63
C SER A 6 -33.39 15.37 -3.74
N CYS A 7 -33.30 16.71 -3.54
CA CYS A 7 -32.05 17.44 -3.51
C CYS A 7 -31.03 16.82 -2.51
N ALA A 8 -31.54 16.20 -1.44
CA ALA A 8 -30.73 15.53 -0.42
C ALA A 8 -30.04 14.25 -0.96
N GLU A 9 -30.76 13.43 -1.74
CA GLU A 9 -30.20 12.21 -2.36
C GLU A 9 -29.12 12.57 -3.39
N TRP A 10 -29.33 13.63 -4.17
CA TRP A 10 -28.38 14.12 -5.16
C TRP A 10 -27.10 14.71 -4.51
N CYS A 11 -27.26 15.39 -3.37
CA CYS A 11 -26.14 15.93 -2.58
C CYS A 11 -25.29 14.81 -1.94
N VAL A 12 -25.93 13.80 -1.37
CA VAL A 12 -25.27 12.64 -0.75
C VAL A 12 -24.50 11.85 -1.80
N GLU A 13 -25.09 11.57 -2.95
CA GLU A 13 -24.45 10.83 -4.05
C GLU A 13 -23.24 11.60 -4.62
N ARG A 14 -23.32 12.93 -4.72
CA ARG A 14 -22.22 13.77 -5.20
C ARG A 14 -21.10 13.93 -4.18
N CYS A 15 -21.41 14.04 -2.88
CA CYS A 15 -20.41 14.06 -1.81
C CYS A 15 -19.69 12.71 -1.65
N GLN A 16 -20.43 11.59 -1.77
CA GLN A 16 -19.84 10.26 -1.78
C GLN A 16 -18.93 10.07 -2.99
N ASN A 17 -19.34 10.48 -4.17
CA ASN A 17 -18.54 10.38 -5.39
C ASN A 17 -17.29 11.27 -5.33
N ALA A 18 -17.38 12.53 -4.91
CA ALA A 18 -16.23 13.43 -4.82
C ALA A 18 -15.17 12.92 -3.82
N GLY A 19 -15.60 12.44 -2.65
CA GLY A 19 -14.71 11.83 -1.67
C GLY A 19 -14.09 10.51 -2.17
N GLN A 20 -14.82 9.74 -2.96
CA GLN A 20 -14.36 8.51 -3.56
C GLN A 20 -13.34 8.77 -4.68
N TYR A 21 -13.57 9.77 -5.55
CA TYR A 21 -12.61 10.17 -6.59
C TYR A 21 -11.30 10.71 -6.00
N ALA A 22 -11.35 11.53 -4.97
CA ALA A 22 -10.15 12.05 -4.33
C ALA A 22 -9.33 10.94 -3.64
N ARG A 23 -9.98 9.98 -2.98
CA ARG A 23 -9.33 8.80 -2.40
C ARG A 23 -8.69 7.92 -3.47
N THR A 24 -9.38 7.69 -4.58
CA THR A 24 -8.90 6.85 -5.67
C THR A 24 -7.65 7.46 -6.34
N ALA A 25 -7.65 8.79 -6.55
CA ALA A 25 -6.51 9.49 -7.15
C ALA A 25 -5.25 9.43 -6.27
N LEU A 26 -5.37 9.68 -4.96
CA LEU A 26 -4.24 9.59 -4.05
C LEU A 26 -3.72 8.15 -3.94
N GLN A 27 -4.62 7.17 -3.82
CA GLN A 27 -4.21 5.75 -3.79
C GLN A 27 -3.48 5.35 -5.07
N ALA A 28 -3.97 5.77 -6.24
CA ALA A 28 -3.32 5.50 -7.51
C ALA A 28 -1.88 6.06 -7.55
N GLN A 29 -1.69 7.30 -7.07
CA GLN A 29 -0.36 7.91 -6.98
C GLN A 29 0.57 7.15 -6.03
N LEU A 30 0.06 6.72 -4.86
CA LEU A 30 0.84 5.95 -3.89
C LEU A 30 1.26 4.58 -4.45
N ILE A 31 0.34 3.90 -5.15
CA ILE A 31 0.59 2.60 -5.77
C ILE A 31 1.66 2.73 -6.88
N ALA A 32 1.51 3.72 -7.78
CA ALA A 32 2.48 3.98 -8.82
C ALA A 32 3.86 4.34 -8.23
N LYS A 33 3.88 5.14 -7.14
CA LYS A 33 5.13 5.51 -6.49
C LYS A 33 5.84 4.34 -5.82
N ARG A 34 5.11 3.34 -5.30
CA ARG A 34 5.74 2.14 -4.74
C ARG A 34 6.53 1.36 -5.78
N ILE A 35 5.96 1.12 -6.97
CA ILE A 35 6.70 0.38 -8.00
C ILE A 35 7.92 1.17 -8.53
N GLU A 36 7.83 2.52 -8.60
CA GLU A 36 8.98 3.37 -8.93
C GLU A 36 10.10 3.23 -7.89
N LEU A 37 9.78 3.39 -6.60
CA LEU A 37 10.74 3.27 -5.50
C LEU A 37 11.39 1.89 -5.46
N LEU A 38 10.61 0.84 -5.70
CA LEU A 38 11.10 -0.53 -5.77
C LEU A 38 12.08 -0.70 -6.95
N SER A 39 11.75 -0.18 -8.13
CA SER A 39 12.63 -0.25 -9.31
C SER A 39 13.91 0.58 -9.13
N GLU A 40 13.86 1.72 -8.44
CA GLU A 40 15.04 2.51 -8.08
C GLU A 40 15.98 1.75 -7.12
N THR A 41 15.40 0.93 -6.24
CA THR A 41 16.14 0.12 -5.25
C THR A 41 16.76 -1.11 -5.89
N VAL A 42 16.01 -1.82 -6.74
CA VAL A 42 16.45 -3.05 -7.41
C VAL A 42 16.55 -2.79 -8.91
N ARG A 43 17.54 -1.98 -9.30
CA ARG A 43 17.70 -1.45 -10.68
C ARG A 43 17.81 -2.49 -11.78
N LYS A 44 18.14 -3.74 -11.46
CA LYS A 44 18.30 -4.83 -12.43
C LYS A 44 17.07 -5.73 -12.48
N ALA A 45 16.08 -5.50 -11.60
CA ALA A 45 14.89 -6.31 -11.59
C ALA A 45 14.12 -6.15 -12.91
N GLN A 46 13.72 -7.27 -13.47
CA GLN A 46 12.84 -7.35 -14.64
C GLN A 46 11.50 -7.97 -14.27
N ILE A 47 11.48 -8.82 -13.24
CA ILE A 47 10.30 -9.54 -12.79
C ILE A 47 9.93 -9.09 -11.38
N VAL A 48 8.76 -8.49 -11.27
CA VAL A 48 8.18 -8.05 -10.00
C VAL A 48 6.87 -8.79 -9.76
N THR A 49 6.55 -9.03 -8.48
CA THR A 49 5.29 -9.67 -8.12
C THR A 49 4.51 -8.78 -7.16
N LEU A 50 3.19 -8.77 -7.32
CA LEU A 50 2.24 -8.19 -6.38
C LEU A 50 1.57 -9.32 -5.61
N LEU A 51 1.70 -9.32 -4.27
CA LEU A 51 0.93 -10.20 -3.39
C LEU A 51 -0.36 -9.50 -2.99
N VAL A 52 -1.50 -10.14 -3.27
CA VAL A 52 -2.83 -9.60 -3.03
C VAL A 52 -3.73 -10.53 -2.24
N ASN A 53 -4.69 -9.95 -1.54
CA ASN A 53 -5.88 -10.64 -1.06
C ASN A 53 -7.02 -10.44 -2.09
N PRO A 54 -7.43 -11.47 -2.83
CA PRO A 54 -8.47 -11.32 -3.86
C PRO A 54 -9.85 -11.00 -3.31
N THR A 55 -10.09 -11.15 -1.99
CA THR A 55 -11.36 -10.77 -1.37
C THR A 55 -11.46 -9.27 -1.10
N ASN A 56 -10.36 -8.53 -1.22
CA ASN A 56 -10.35 -7.08 -1.10
C ASN A 56 -10.90 -6.45 -2.39
N ARG A 57 -11.98 -5.68 -2.28
CA ARG A 57 -12.64 -5.03 -3.41
C ARG A 57 -11.76 -4.07 -4.23
N TYR A 58 -10.63 -3.65 -3.69
CA TYR A 58 -9.69 -2.73 -4.36
C TYR A 58 -8.57 -3.45 -5.10
N THR A 59 -8.49 -4.77 -5.00
CA THR A 59 -7.42 -5.59 -5.61
C THR A 59 -7.31 -5.39 -7.12
N ASP A 60 -8.44 -5.41 -7.83
CA ASP A 60 -8.46 -5.26 -9.29
C ASP A 60 -7.96 -3.88 -9.70
N THR A 61 -8.43 -2.81 -9.04
CA THR A 61 -7.99 -1.43 -9.31
C THR A 61 -6.49 -1.25 -9.02
N GLU A 62 -5.99 -1.77 -7.90
CA GLU A 62 -4.56 -1.73 -7.55
C GLU A 62 -3.72 -2.47 -8.59
N THR A 63 -4.18 -3.63 -9.02
CA THR A 63 -3.53 -4.47 -10.02
C THR A 63 -3.44 -3.76 -11.38
N GLU A 64 -4.52 -3.13 -11.84
CA GLU A 64 -4.54 -2.37 -13.09
C GLU A 64 -3.55 -1.20 -13.08
N ILE A 65 -3.51 -0.43 -11.99
CA ILE A 65 -2.57 0.68 -11.81
C ILE A 65 -1.13 0.18 -11.88
N LEU A 66 -0.84 -0.93 -11.18
CA LEU A 66 0.50 -1.53 -11.17
C LEU A 66 0.90 -2.10 -12.52
N TYR A 67 -0.02 -2.68 -13.29
CA TYR A 67 0.27 -3.08 -14.67
C TYR A 67 0.66 -1.89 -15.55
N GLY A 68 -0.02 -0.75 -15.39
CA GLY A 68 0.35 0.49 -16.08
C GLY A 68 1.75 0.98 -15.68
N GLY A 69 2.04 1.03 -14.38
CA GLY A 69 3.34 1.41 -13.84
C GLY A 69 4.47 0.45 -14.27
N ALA A 70 4.23 -0.86 -14.20
CA ALA A 70 5.20 -1.87 -14.62
C ALA A 70 5.57 -1.75 -16.09
N ARG A 71 4.58 -1.54 -16.96
CA ARG A 71 4.82 -1.30 -18.41
C ARG A 71 5.68 -0.08 -18.66
N SER A 72 5.44 1.03 -17.96
CA SER A 72 6.22 2.27 -18.13
C SER A 72 7.68 2.11 -17.71
N LEU A 73 7.95 1.16 -16.82
CA LEU A 73 9.28 0.83 -16.29
C LEU A 73 9.92 -0.39 -16.98
N ASN A 74 9.28 -0.96 -18.01
CA ASN A 74 9.69 -2.20 -18.68
C ASN A 74 9.85 -3.39 -17.72
N LEU A 75 8.96 -3.49 -16.72
CA LEU A 75 8.92 -4.57 -15.75
C LEU A 75 7.81 -5.57 -16.11
N GLN A 76 8.06 -6.85 -15.91
CA GLN A 76 7.06 -7.89 -15.97
C GLN A 76 6.40 -8.02 -14.59
N LEU A 77 5.09 -7.77 -14.49
CA LEU A 77 4.33 -7.89 -13.25
C LEU A 77 3.57 -9.21 -13.21
N HIS A 78 3.80 -9.99 -12.16
CA HIS A 78 2.98 -11.13 -11.78
C HIS A 78 2.10 -10.80 -10.58
N VAL A 79 0.97 -11.50 -10.45
CA VAL A 79 0.04 -11.32 -9.34
C VAL A 79 -0.15 -12.66 -8.67
N VAL A 80 0.25 -12.75 -7.40
CA VAL A 80 0.07 -13.94 -6.54
C VAL A 80 -0.99 -13.65 -5.50
N ARG A 81 -1.85 -14.61 -5.23
CA ARG A 81 -3.02 -14.45 -4.38
C ARG A 81 -2.89 -15.26 -3.11
N ALA A 82 -3.34 -14.69 -1.97
CA ALA A 82 -3.46 -15.41 -0.71
C ALA A 82 -4.67 -14.88 0.07
N THR A 83 -5.57 -15.78 0.46
CA THR A 83 -6.79 -15.47 1.22
C THR A 83 -6.69 -15.88 2.68
N SER A 84 -5.70 -16.70 3.01
CA SER A 84 -5.49 -17.25 4.35
C SER A 84 -4.00 -17.37 4.69
N VAL A 85 -3.71 -17.45 5.98
CA VAL A 85 -2.33 -17.64 6.49
C VAL A 85 -1.73 -18.97 6.01
N ALA A 86 -2.56 -20.00 5.82
CA ALA A 86 -2.12 -21.31 5.34
C ALA A 86 -1.60 -21.28 3.89
N GLU A 87 -2.04 -20.31 3.10
CA GLU A 87 -1.63 -20.15 1.70
C GLU A 87 -0.31 -19.38 1.54
N PHE A 88 0.20 -18.69 2.58
CA PHE A 88 1.40 -17.86 2.45
C PHE A 88 2.63 -18.64 2.03
N ASP A 89 2.84 -19.84 2.59
CA ASP A 89 4.00 -20.66 2.24
C ASP A 89 3.94 -21.11 0.76
N ALA A 90 2.75 -21.48 0.27
CA ALA A 90 2.51 -21.82 -1.13
C ALA A 90 2.67 -20.58 -2.04
N ALA A 91 2.16 -19.42 -1.63
CA ALA A 91 2.30 -18.16 -2.36
C ALA A 91 3.77 -17.75 -2.50
N PHE A 92 4.57 -17.85 -1.43
CA PHE A 92 5.99 -17.54 -1.50
C PHE A 92 6.80 -18.55 -2.32
N LYS A 93 6.37 -19.82 -2.34
CA LYS A 93 6.93 -20.81 -3.25
C LYS A 93 6.62 -20.44 -4.72
N GLU A 94 5.40 -20.06 -5.03
CA GLU A 94 5.01 -19.59 -6.37
C GLU A 94 5.83 -18.37 -6.78
N ILE A 95 5.98 -17.37 -5.89
CA ILE A 95 6.82 -16.18 -6.10
C ILE A 95 8.25 -16.57 -6.47
N LYS A 96 8.82 -17.57 -5.79
CA LYS A 96 10.16 -18.10 -6.09
C LYS A 96 10.21 -18.80 -7.45
N ASP A 97 9.21 -19.63 -7.75
CA ASP A 97 9.13 -20.38 -9.01
C ASP A 97 8.99 -19.43 -10.23
N LEU A 98 8.32 -18.29 -10.04
CA LEU A 98 8.24 -17.16 -10.99
C LEU A 98 9.56 -16.39 -11.15
N ARG A 99 10.59 -16.72 -10.38
CA ARG A 99 11.89 -16.01 -10.35
C ARG A 99 11.73 -14.51 -10.05
N THR A 100 10.80 -14.19 -9.18
CA THR A 100 10.54 -12.81 -8.75
C THR A 100 11.79 -12.19 -8.14
N GLU A 101 12.14 -11.00 -8.58
CA GLU A 101 13.32 -10.24 -8.13
C GLU A 101 12.97 -9.15 -7.13
N ALA A 102 11.69 -8.74 -7.08
CA ALA A 102 11.18 -7.79 -6.09
C ALA A 102 9.68 -7.97 -5.87
N LEU A 103 9.21 -7.72 -4.65
CA LEU A 103 7.83 -7.94 -4.21
C LEU A 103 7.15 -6.63 -3.80
N LEU A 104 5.91 -6.47 -4.23
CA LEU A 104 4.98 -5.49 -3.68
C LEU A 104 3.91 -6.22 -2.85
N VAL A 105 3.59 -5.69 -1.68
CA VAL A 105 2.46 -6.17 -0.88
C VAL A 105 1.32 -5.18 -0.98
N SER A 106 0.14 -5.68 -1.32
CA SER A 106 -1.09 -4.89 -1.45
C SER A 106 -1.50 -4.24 -0.13
N ALA A 107 -2.18 -3.10 -0.21
CA ALA A 107 -2.75 -2.39 0.93
C ALA A 107 -4.04 -3.08 1.40
N ASP A 108 -3.91 -4.14 2.16
CA ASP A 108 -4.99 -4.98 2.66
C ASP A 108 -4.89 -5.22 4.18
N LEU A 109 -6.02 -5.14 4.90
CA LEU A 109 -6.04 -5.26 6.36
C LEU A 109 -5.73 -6.69 6.84
N PHE A 110 -6.13 -7.72 6.08
CA PHE A 110 -5.78 -9.10 6.42
C PHE A 110 -4.28 -9.30 6.27
N LEU A 111 -3.67 -8.90 5.15
CA LEU A 111 -2.22 -8.96 4.96
C LEU A 111 -1.48 -8.15 6.03
N HIS A 112 -2.02 -6.97 6.40
CA HIS A 112 -1.45 -6.15 7.47
C HIS A 112 -1.49 -6.83 8.84
N SER A 113 -2.58 -7.52 9.16
CA SER A 113 -2.69 -8.28 10.41
C SER A 113 -1.65 -9.40 10.52
N GLN A 114 -1.14 -9.89 9.39
CA GLN A 114 -0.14 -10.95 9.28
C GLN A 114 1.25 -10.44 8.89
N ARG A 115 1.51 -9.14 9.08
CA ARG A 115 2.75 -8.47 8.65
C ARG A 115 4.03 -9.15 9.12
N GLU A 116 4.06 -9.63 10.36
CA GLU A 116 5.25 -10.29 10.93
C GLU A 116 5.60 -11.57 10.17
N LYS A 117 4.59 -12.39 9.85
CA LYS A 117 4.79 -13.61 9.06
C LYS A 117 5.21 -13.28 7.63
N LEU A 118 4.57 -12.30 6.99
CA LEU A 118 4.91 -11.87 5.62
C LEU A 118 6.33 -11.32 5.53
N VAL A 119 6.73 -10.49 6.50
CA VAL A 119 8.09 -9.94 6.59
C VAL A 119 9.11 -11.05 6.81
N SER A 120 8.83 -11.99 7.71
CA SER A 120 9.70 -13.15 7.97
C SER A 120 9.90 -14.00 6.71
N LEU A 121 8.82 -14.26 5.97
CA LEU A 121 8.89 -15.00 4.69
C LEU A 121 9.70 -14.22 3.65
N ALA A 122 9.41 -12.94 3.42
CA ALA A 122 10.16 -12.13 2.46
C ALA A 122 11.66 -12.10 2.78
N ASN A 123 12.02 -11.98 4.06
CA ASN A 123 13.41 -12.00 4.50
C ASN A 123 14.06 -13.39 4.32
N SER A 124 13.34 -14.48 4.59
CA SER A 124 13.86 -15.84 4.41
C SER A 124 14.16 -16.19 2.95
N TYR A 125 13.43 -15.56 2.02
CA TYR A 125 13.67 -15.66 0.58
C TYR A 125 14.66 -14.59 0.07
N ALA A 126 15.20 -13.74 0.95
CA ALA A 126 16.04 -12.58 0.59
C ALA A 126 15.39 -11.72 -0.52
N LEU A 127 14.07 -11.56 -0.47
CA LEU A 127 13.27 -10.91 -1.50
C LEU A 127 13.07 -9.43 -1.17
N PRO A 128 13.63 -8.49 -1.95
CA PRO A 128 13.41 -7.07 -1.78
C PRO A 128 11.93 -6.75 -1.86
N THR A 129 11.37 -6.16 -0.80
CA THR A 129 9.94 -5.97 -0.69
C THR A 129 9.59 -4.53 -0.28
N ILE A 130 8.61 -3.94 -0.98
CA ILE A 130 7.99 -2.69 -0.57
C ILE A 130 6.59 -2.92 -0.01
N TYR A 131 6.29 -2.27 1.09
CA TYR A 131 5.05 -2.41 1.84
C TYR A 131 4.21 -1.13 1.81
N PRO A 132 2.89 -1.22 2.05
CA PRO A 132 2.01 -0.06 2.08
C PRO A 132 2.14 0.80 3.33
N TRP A 133 2.62 0.24 4.45
CA TRP A 133 2.64 0.92 5.75
C TRP A 133 3.94 0.67 6.53
N ARG A 134 4.33 1.68 7.34
CA ARG A 134 5.55 1.67 8.15
C ARG A 134 5.65 0.50 9.13
N GLU A 135 4.51 -0.02 9.61
CA GLU A 135 4.46 -1.11 10.57
C GLU A 135 5.11 -2.40 10.06
N TYR A 136 5.13 -2.61 8.76
CA TYR A 136 5.90 -3.71 8.15
C TYR A 136 7.41 -3.49 8.29
N VAL A 137 7.87 -2.24 8.14
CA VAL A 137 9.30 -1.92 8.26
C VAL A 137 9.75 -2.02 9.72
N THR A 138 8.91 -1.59 10.66
CA THR A 138 9.13 -1.79 12.10
C THR A 138 9.20 -3.28 12.48
N ALA A 139 8.46 -4.14 11.78
CA ALA A 139 8.55 -5.59 11.93
C ALA A 139 9.77 -6.23 11.22
N GLY A 140 10.66 -5.43 10.64
CA GLY A 140 11.87 -5.89 9.95
C GLY A 140 11.77 -5.96 8.42
N GLY A 141 10.72 -5.40 7.82
CA GLY A 141 10.58 -5.26 6.36
C GLY A 141 11.60 -4.27 5.78
N LEU A 142 11.85 -4.37 4.46
CA LEU A 142 12.87 -3.58 3.78
C LEU A 142 12.51 -2.10 3.68
N MET A 143 11.34 -1.79 3.12
CA MET A 143 10.89 -0.41 2.96
C MET A 143 9.37 -0.32 2.82
N SER A 144 8.81 0.85 3.13
CA SER A 144 7.39 1.14 2.96
C SER A 144 7.16 2.52 2.39
N TYR A 145 6.10 2.67 1.63
CA TYR A 145 5.63 3.96 1.15
C TYR A 145 4.10 4.00 1.18
N GLY A 146 3.55 4.87 2.01
CA GLY A 146 2.10 4.98 2.14
C GLY A 146 1.63 5.89 3.27
N PRO A 147 0.31 5.99 3.48
CA PRO A 147 -0.26 6.89 4.47
C PRO A 147 0.06 6.43 5.90
N SER A 148 0.24 7.41 6.78
CA SER A 148 0.41 7.16 8.22
C SER A 148 -0.89 6.63 8.82
N LEU A 149 -0.86 5.39 9.35
CA LEU A 149 -2.00 4.81 10.06
C LEU A 149 -2.24 5.49 11.41
N ILE A 150 -1.19 6.04 12.02
CA ILE A 150 -1.29 6.79 13.29
C ILE A 150 -2.08 8.08 13.07
N ASP A 151 -1.75 8.85 12.02
CA ASP A 151 -2.49 10.07 11.70
C ASP A 151 -3.93 9.79 11.26
N ALA A 152 -4.15 8.72 10.50
CA ALA A 152 -5.49 8.26 10.14
C ALA A 152 -6.32 7.94 11.40
N SER A 153 -5.75 7.20 12.35
CA SER A 153 -6.41 6.85 13.62
C SER A 153 -6.70 8.08 14.47
N ARG A 154 -5.77 9.05 14.51
CA ARG A 154 -5.95 10.34 15.20
C ARG A 154 -7.13 11.12 14.62
N LEU A 155 -7.22 11.21 13.29
CA LEU A 155 -8.35 11.87 12.62
C LEU A 155 -9.68 11.17 12.94
N ILE A 156 -9.74 9.85 12.89
CA ILE A 156 -10.92 9.07 13.28
C ILE A 156 -11.33 9.41 14.71
N GLY A 157 -10.38 9.47 15.65
CA GLY A 157 -10.65 9.84 17.04
C GLY A 157 -11.20 11.26 17.20
N ILE A 158 -10.66 12.24 16.46
CA ILE A 158 -11.14 13.63 16.45
C ILE A 158 -12.58 13.69 15.94
N TYR A 159 -12.89 13.02 14.82
CA TYR A 159 -14.23 13.00 14.23
C TYR A 159 -15.24 12.31 15.14
N SER A 160 -14.87 11.16 15.70
CA SER A 160 -15.71 10.46 16.69
C SER A 160 -16.01 11.35 17.88
N GLY A 161 -15.01 12.07 18.41
CA GLY A 161 -15.19 13.01 19.51
C GLY A 161 -16.12 14.19 19.16
N LYS A 162 -16.05 14.72 17.94
CA LYS A 162 -16.97 15.77 17.46
C LYS A 162 -18.42 15.26 17.39
N ILE A 163 -18.64 14.07 16.83
CA ILE A 163 -19.96 13.44 16.67
C ILE A 163 -20.56 13.15 18.06
N LEU A 164 -19.80 12.59 18.98
CA LEU A 164 -20.26 12.32 20.35
C LEU A 164 -20.63 13.59 21.12
N ARG A 165 -20.10 14.76 20.74
CA ARG A 165 -20.47 16.08 21.28
C ARG A 165 -21.65 16.73 20.56
N GLY A 166 -22.29 16.01 19.62
CA GLY A 166 -23.51 16.46 18.92
C GLY A 166 -23.27 17.08 17.54
N ALA A 167 -22.04 17.05 16.99
CA ALA A 167 -21.84 17.50 15.62
C ALA A 167 -22.50 16.53 14.64
N SER A 168 -23.20 17.07 13.64
CA SER A 168 -23.79 16.29 12.55
C SER A 168 -22.68 15.73 11.65
N PRO A 169 -22.63 14.41 11.36
CA PRO A 169 -21.67 13.85 10.41
C PRO A 169 -21.73 14.48 9.01
N ALA A 170 -22.93 14.95 8.59
CA ALA A 170 -23.13 15.57 7.29
C ALA A 170 -22.52 16.98 7.18
N GLU A 171 -22.26 17.64 8.31
CA GLU A 171 -21.68 18.99 8.38
C GLU A 171 -20.17 18.97 8.62
N LEU A 172 -19.60 17.79 8.93
CA LEU A 172 -18.18 17.66 9.13
C LEU A 172 -17.43 17.71 7.79
N PRO A 173 -16.35 18.49 7.68
CA PRO A 173 -15.55 18.53 6.45
C PRO A 173 -14.92 17.14 6.20
N VAL A 174 -14.82 16.75 4.93
CA VAL A 174 -14.09 15.54 4.54
C VAL A 174 -12.60 15.86 4.54
N GLU A 175 -11.91 15.52 5.62
CA GLU A 175 -10.46 15.61 5.69
C GLU A 175 -9.81 14.33 5.14
N GLN A 176 -8.82 14.50 4.29
CA GLN A 176 -8.03 13.40 3.77
C GLN A 176 -6.72 13.31 4.55
N ASN A 177 -6.33 12.10 4.96
CA ASN A 177 -4.98 11.89 5.48
C ASN A 177 -3.98 12.03 4.34
N THR A 178 -3.29 13.18 4.31
CA THR A 178 -2.29 13.53 3.29
C THR A 178 -0.87 13.21 3.74
N LYS A 179 -0.67 12.83 5.00
CA LYS A 179 0.65 12.48 5.49
C LYS A 179 1.06 11.10 4.95
N VAL A 180 1.97 11.12 4.01
CA VAL A 180 2.61 9.93 3.43
C VAL A 180 3.98 9.79 4.05
N GLU A 181 4.37 8.56 4.37
CA GLU A 181 5.65 8.23 5.00
C GLU A 181 6.43 7.27 4.10
N PHE A 182 7.70 7.61 3.85
CA PHE A 182 8.67 6.73 3.21
C PHE A 182 9.68 6.28 4.26
N VAL A 183 9.67 5.00 4.59
CA VAL A 183 10.53 4.41 5.62
C VAL A 183 11.42 3.34 5.01
N ILE A 184 12.71 3.34 5.36
CA ILE A 184 13.72 2.40 4.89
C ILE A 184 14.37 1.72 6.09
N ASN A 185 14.65 0.41 5.99
CA ASN A 185 15.40 -0.36 6.98
C ASN A 185 16.75 -0.78 6.39
N LEU A 186 17.81 -0.11 6.83
CA LEU A 186 19.17 -0.39 6.37
C LEU A 186 19.71 -1.73 6.90
N LYS A 187 19.29 -2.17 8.07
CA LYS A 187 19.66 -3.48 8.60
C LYS A 187 19.19 -4.61 7.70
N THR A 188 17.92 -4.53 7.27
CA THR A 188 17.34 -5.50 6.33
C THR A 188 17.97 -5.39 4.95
N ALA A 189 18.22 -4.17 4.46
CA ALA A 189 18.93 -3.94 3.21
C ALA A 189 20.29 -4.61 3.20
N LYS A 190 21.08 -4.38 4.25
CA LYS A 190 22.40 -4.99 4.41
C LYS A 190 22.34 -6.52 4.45
N ALA A 191 21.36 -7.09 5.12
CA ALA A 191 21.15 -8.54 5.18
C ALA A 191 20.80 -9.15 3.81
N GLN A 192 20.11 -8.38 2.94
CA GLN A 192 19.76 -8.77 1.59
C GLN A 192 20.82 -8.37 0.53
N GLY A 193 21.97 -7.80 0.96
CA GLY A 193 23.03 -7.35 0.04
C GLY A 193 22.65 -6.14 -0.81
N LEU A 194 21.68 -5.34 -0.36
CA LEU A 194 21.20 -4.16 -1.06
C LEU A 194 21.86 -2.89 -0.52
N ALA A 195 22.10 -1.94 -1.42
CA ALA A 195 22.57 -0.61 -1.09
C ALA A 195 21.63 0.44 -1.67
N PHE A 196 21.09 1.29 -0.81
CA PHE A 196 20.29 2.43 -1.23
C PHE A 196 21.19 3.57 -1.70
N SER A 197 20.81 4.25 -2.76
CA SER A 197 21.51 5.44 -3.24
C SER A 197 21.28 6.62 -2.28
N ILE A 198 22.28 7.51 -2.15
CA ILE A 198 22.17 8.72 -1.32
C ILE A 198 20.90 9.55 -1.66
N PRO A 199 20.56 9.79 -2.94
CA PRO A 199 19.33 10.51 -3.28
C PRO A 199 18.05 9.80 -2.81
N LEU A 200 18.03 8.45 -2.76
CA LEU A 200 16.88 7.71 -2.29
C LEU A 200 16.76 7.78 -0.77
N LEU A 201 17.87 7.67 -0.05
CA LEU A 201 17.90 7.87 1.40
C LEU A 201 17.49 9.29 1.81
N GLY A 202 17.91 10.30 1.06
CA GLY A 202 17.51 11.71 1.30
C GLY A 202 16.02 12.00 1.09
N ARG A 203 15.28 11.07 0.49
CA ARG A 203 13.82 11.16 0.29
C ARG A 203 13.04 10.41 1.38
N ALA A 204 13.72 9.62 2.20
CA ALA A 204 13.08 8.88 3.28
C ALA A 204 12.75 9.81 4.45
N ASP A 205 11.54 9.67 4.99
CA ASP A 205 11.12 10.37 6.21
C ASP A 205 11.76 9.75 7.46
N GLU A 206 12.07 8.44 7.38
CA GLU A 206 12.72 7.71 8.46
C GLU A 206 13.63 6.60 7.89
N VAL A 207 14.80 6.46 8.48
CA VAL A 207 15.77 5.40 8.17
C VAL A 207 16.05 4.63 9.45
N ILE A 208 15.75 3.33 9.47
CA ILE A 208 15.99 2.41 10.59
C ILE A 208 17.35 1.73 10.37
N GLU A 209 18.25 1.84 11.35
CA GLU A 209 19.60 1.27 11.35
C GLU A 209 19.73 0.01 12.23
#